data_a539486bc5cdeaf1b75211ccb06dc340
#
_entry.id   a539486bc5cdeaf1b75211ccb06dc340
#
_cell.length_a   1.000
_cell.length_b   1.000
_cell.length_c   1.000
_cell.angle_alpha   90.00
_cell.angle_beta   90.00
_cell.angle_gamma   90.00
#
_symmetry.space_group_name_H-M   'P 1'
#
loop_
_entity.id
_entity.type
_entity.pdbx_description
1 polymer ?
#
loop_
_entity_poly.entity_id
_entity_poly.type
_entity_poly.pdbx_seq_one_letter_code
_entity_poly.pdbx_strand_id
1 'polypeptide(L)'
;TLEDEIKEISVRIEQCETFIQDFDLERVLGRKEVHSETLKQLTDLTVVLKERKREKADIKDKQRLLSSVPCGDQFPTCRFIKDAHEAVGSFDVVEQAIKGLEDNVEERESEIKKLNIDEANDLLNKYDNIVAAKEDTENRLKNKEMELKMAQMSLTALLAKKETYEKNEAEIKKILKLKEQL
;
A
#
# COMPACT_ATOMS: atom_id res chain seq x y z
N THR A 1 -33.66 -3.67 -18.97
CA THR A 1 -33.81 -5.14 -19.05
C THR A 1 -32.63 -5.81 -18.35
N LEU A 2 -32.73 -7.13 -18.04
CA LEU A 2 -31.61 -7.91 -17.48
C LEU A 2 -30.36 -7.87 -18.39
N GLU A 3 -30.55 -7.87 -19.68
CA GLU A 3 -29.47 -7.80 -20.66
C GLU A 3 -28.75 -6.44 -20.62
N ASP A 4 -29.47 -5.35 -20.38
CA ASP A 4 -28.88 -4.01 -20.25
C ASP A 4 -28.09 -3.90 -18.94
N GLU A 5 -28.61 -4.46 -17.85
CA GLU A 5 -27.89 -4.53 -16.56
C GLU A 5 -26.60 -5.34 -16.68
N ILE A 6 -26.61 -6.48 -17.36
CA ILE A 6 -25.44 -7.30 -17.64
C ILE A 6 -24.38 -6.51 -18.42
N LYS A 7 -24.79 -5.76 -19.45
CA LYS A 7 -23.88 -4.90 -20.22
C LYS A 7 -23.25 -3.80 -19.38
N GLU A 8 -24.04 -3.11 -18.54
CA GLU A 8 -23.53 -2.09 -17.64
C GLU A 8 -22.50 -2.65 -16.65
N ILE A 9 -22.79 -3.82 -16.09
CA ILE A 9 -21.89 -4.51 -15.17
C ILE A 9 -20.59 -4.91 -15.89
N SER A 10 -20.68 -5.43 -17.10
CA SER A 10 -19.51 -5.81 -17.91
C SER A 10 -18.60 -4.61 -18.22
N VAL A 11 -19.18 -3.46 -18.58
CA VAL A 11 -18.41 -2.21 -18.80
C VAL A 11 -17.68 -1.76 -17.53
N ARG A 12 -18.30 -1.90 -16.36
CA ARG A 12 -17.63 -1.57 -15.09
C ARG A 12 -16.45 -2.49 -14.78
N ILE A 13 -16.60 -3.77 -15.08
CA ILE A 13 -15.49 -4.74 -14.92
C ILE A 13 -14.32 -4.35 -15.82
N GLU A 14 -14.59 -4.04 -17.08
CA GLU A 14 -13.59 -3.59 -18.06
C GLU A 14 -12.86 -2.31 -17.62
N GLN A 15 -13.58 -1.36 -17.03
CA GLN A 15 -12.99 -0.16 -16.46
C GLN A 15 -12.06 -0.48 -15.26
N CYS A 16 -12.47 -1.40 -14.39
CA CYS A 16 -11.61 -1.84 -13.29
C CYS A 16 -10.36 -2.57 -13.81
N GLU A 17 -10.51 -3.42 -14.80
CA GLU A 17 -9.39 -4.15 -15.43
C GLU A 17 -8.38 -3.20 -16.08
N THR A 18 -8.87 -2.22 -16.82
CA THR A 18 -8.02 -1.19 -17.42
C THR A 18 -7.23 -0.44 -16.35
N PHE A 19 -7.88 -0.02 -15.27
CA PHE A 19 -7.19 0.63 -14.16
C PHE A 19 -6.13 -0.27 -13.51
N ILE A 20 -6.44 -1.55 -13.28
CA ILE A 20 -5.52 -2.52 -12.65
C ILE A 20 -4.31 -2.77 -13.57
N GLN A 21 -4.52 -2.87 -14.88
CA GLN A 21 -3.45 -3.07 -15.85
C GLN A 21 -2.52 -1.85 -15.99
N ASP A 22 -3.10 -0.65 -15.94
CA ASP A 22 -2.35 0.60 -16.08
C ASP A 22 -1.67 1.03 -14.76
N PHE A 23 -2.03 0.40 -13.64
CA PHE A 23 -1.50 0.76 -12.34
C PHE A 23 -0.12 0.14 -12.12
N ASP A 24 0.89 0.99 -11.94
CA ASP A 24 2.26 0.57 -11.66
C ASP A 24 2.43 0.20 -10.17
N LEU A 25 1.89 -0.98 -9.82
CA LEU A 25 1.92 -1.52 -8.45
C LEU A 25 3.35 -1.71 -7.96
N GLU A 26 4.24 -2.21 -8.83
CA GLU A 26 5.63 -2.49 -8.49
C GLU A 26 6.37 -1.20 -8.08
N ARG A 27 6.17 -0.11 -8.82
CA ARG A 27 6.73 1.20 -8.49
C ARG A 27 6.25 1.72 -7.15
N VAL A 28 4.95 1.58 -6.85
CA VAL A 28 4.39 2.08 -5.59
C VAL A 28 4.88 1.24 -4.41
N LEU A 29 4.96 -0.08 -4.55
CA LEU A 29 5.52 -0.97 -3.52
C LEU A 29 7.01 -0.71 -3.32
N GLY A 30 7.78 -0.50 -4.39
CA GLY A 30 9.19 -0.14 -4.32
C GLY A 30 9.43 1.16 -3.55
N ARG A 31 8.57 2.18 -3.71
CA ARG A 31 8.63 3.41 -2.89
C ARG A 31 8.47 3.12 -1.40
N LYS A 32 7.58 2.21 -1.01
CA LYS A 32 7.40 1.82 0.41
C LYS A 32 8.61 1.09 0.96
N GLU A 33 9.19 0.21 0.18
CA GLU A 33 10.38 -0.53 0.58
C GLU A 33 11.57 0.41 0.79
N VAL A 34 11.84 1.30 -0.17
CA VAL A 34 12.90 2.33 -0.05
C VAL A 34 12.65 3.23 1.16
N HIS A 35 11.39 3.68 1.38
CA HIS A 35 11.06 4.48 2.56
C HIS A 35 11.37 3.74 3.87
N SER A 36 10.98 2.47 3.97
CA SER A 36 11.22 1.65 5.17
C SER A 36 12.71 1.47 5.45
N GLU A 37 13.50 1.20 4.41
CA GLU A 37 14.95 1.06 4.54
C GLU A 37 15.63 2.39 4.92
N THR A 38 15.24 3.51 4.28
CA THR A 38 15.77 4.83 4.61
C THR A 38 15.41 5.24 6.04
N LEU A 39 14.20 4.92 6.52
CA LEU A 39 13.77 5.18 7.89
C LEU A 39 14.61 4.39 8.91
N LYS A 40 14.94 3.14 8.60
CA LYS A 40 15.83 2.31 9.42
C LYS A 40 17.22 2.93 9.49
N GLN A 41 17.80 3.30 8.36
CA GLN A 41 19.10 3.97 8.30
C GLN A 41 19.12 5.28 9.10
N LEU A 42 18.06 6.09 9.00
CA LEU A 42 17.91 7.31 9.80
C LEU A 42 17.89 7.01 11.30
N THR A 43 17.19 5.96 11.70
CA THR A 43 17.13 5.53 13.11
C THR A 43 18.53 5.14 13.62
N ASP A 44 19.25 4.33 12.87
CA ASP A 44 20.60 3.87 13.22
C ASP A 44 21.57 5.07 13.30
N LEU A 45 21.56 5.98 12.32
CA LEU A 45 22.36 7.22 12.33
C LEU A 45 22.04 8.09 13.53
N THR A 46 20.77 8.22 13.90
CA THR A 46 20.34 9.03 15.06
C THR A 46 20.88 8.46 16.37
N VAL A 47 20.90 7.13 16.50
CA VAL A 47 21.50 6.46 17.69
C VAL A 47 22.98 6.77 17.77
N VAL A 48 23.73 6.59 16.67
CA VAL A 48 25.17 6.86 16.63
C VAL A 48 25.46 8.33 16.91
N LEU A 49 24.70 9.25 16.33
CA LEU A 49 24.82 10.68 16.55
C LEU A 49 24.63 11.02 18.04
N LYS A 50 23.64 10.43 18.70
CA LYS A 50 23.38 10.63 20.13
C LYS A 50 24.54 10.15 20.98
N GLU A 51 25.15 9.02 20.65
CA GLU A 51 26.34 8.49 21.35
C GLU A 51 27.53 9.43 21.17
N ARG A 52 27.81 9.90 19.96
CA ARG A 52 28.91 10.86 19.71
C ARG A 52 28.68 12.21 20.40
N LYS A 53 27.45 12.68 20.47
CA LYS A 53 27.13 13.90 21.26
C LYS A 53 27.36 13.71 22.75
N ARG A 54 27.11 12.52 23.31
CA ARG A 54 27.44 12.19 24.69
C ARG A 54 28.96 12.17 24.90
N GLU A 55 29.70 11.49 24.02
CA GLU A 55 31.16 11.47 24.04
C GLU A 55 31.75 12.90 24.02
N LYS A 56 31.24 13.78 23.15
CA LYS A 56 31.64 15.20 23.14
C LYS A 56 31.36 15.90 24.45
N ALA A 57 30.25 15.63 25.12
CA ALA A 57 29.91 16.19 26.41
C ALA A 57 30.90 15.72 27.48
N ASP A 58 31.22 14.41 27.53
CA ASP A 58 32.19 13.84 28.44
C ASP A 58 33.61 14.43 28.27
N ILE A 59 34.03 14.68 27.01
CA ILE A 59 35.30 15.36 26.71
C ILE A 59 35.29 16.79 27.26
N LYS A 60 34.19 17.54 27.07
CA LYS A 60 34.06 18.89 27.64
C LYS A 60 34.15 18.90 29.16
N ASP A 61 33.56 17.92 29.86
CA ASP A 61 33.63 17.83 31.29
C ASP A 61 35.05 17.50 31.76
N LYS A 62 35.76 16.62 31.02
CA LYS A 62 37.20 16.35 31.26
C LYS A 62 38.06 17.60 31.02
N GLN A 63 37.77 18.39 30.01
CA GLN A 63 38.44 19.65 29.74
C GLN A 63 38.26 20.64 30.89
N ARG A 64 37.04 20.75 31.45
CA ARG A 64 36.79 21.60 32.64
C ARG A 64 37.56 21.13 33.85
N LEU A 65 37.67 19.80 34.02
CA LEU A 65 38.47 19.23 35.08
C LEU A 65 39.93 19.66 34.95
N LEU A 66 40.54 19.55 33.75
CA LEU A 66 41.93 19.97 33.52
C LEU A 66 42.14 21.44 33.85
N SER A 67 41.20 22.30 33.51
CA SER A 67 41.31 23.74 33.83
C SER A 67 41.15 24.06 35.32
N SER A 68 40.58 23.14 36.10
CA SER A 68 40.37 23.31 37.55
C SER A 68 41.54 22.81 38.43
N VAL A 69 42.45 22.02 37.86
CA VAL A 69 43.60 21.47 38.59
C VAL A 69 44.86 22.34 38.39
N PRO A 70 45.56 22.72 39.47
CA PRO A 70 46.72 23.61 39.37
C PRO A 70 47.89 23.07 38.51
N CYS A 71 47.96 21.76 38.31
CA CYS A 71 49.01 21.08 37.53
C CYS A 71 48.52 20.60 36.14
N GLY A 72 47.30 21.00 35.70
CA GLY A 72 46.66 20.46 34.51
C GLY A 72 47.48 20.51 33.23
N ASP A 73 48.06 21.64 32.91
CA ASP A 73 48.88 21.81 31.69
C ASP A 73 50.37 21.49 31.89
N GLN A 74 50.86 21.46 33.15
CA GLN A 74 52.27 21.26 33.43
C GLN A 74 52.72 19.81 33.43
N PHE A 75 51.81 18.86 33.70
CA PHE A 75 52.16 17.44 33.85
C PHE A 75 51.19 16.55 33.07
N PRO A 76 51.18 16.59 31.74
CA PRO A 76 50.24 15.84 30.90
C PRO A 76 50.33 14.32 31.04
N THR A 77 51.46 13.83 31.53
CA THR A 77 51.72 12.38 31.80
C THR A 77 51.30 11.96 33.21
N CYS A 78 50.77 12.86 34.03
CA CYS A 78 50.30 12.56 35.36
C CYS A 78 49.18 11.51 35.33
N ARG A 79 49.32 10.43 36.10
CA ARG A 79 48.38 9.30 36.15
C ARG A 79 46.91 9.72 36.38
N PHE A 80 46.68 10.83 37.06
CA PHE A 80 45.35 11.28 37.44
C PHE A 80 44.65 12.12 36.34
N ILE A 81 45.40 12.67 35.37
CA ILE A 81 44.89 13.56 34.36
C ILE A 81 45.23 13.13 32.92
N LYS A 82 46.02 12.06 32.76
CA LYS A 82 46.41 11.55 31.46
C LYS A 82 45.21 11.25 30.56
N ASP A 83 44.22 10.55 31.08
CA ASP A 83 42.99 10.20 30.33
C ASP A 83 42.18 11.43 29.90
N ALA A 84 42.23 12.51 30.69
CA ALA A 84 41.59 13.77 30.35
C ALA A 84 42.33 14.50 29.23
N HIS A 85 43.68 14.49 29.22
CA HIS A 85 44.46 15.04 28.11
C HIS A 85 44.26 14.26 26.80
N GLU A 86 44.25 12.92 26.86
CA GLU A 86 43.97 12.08 25.70
C GLU A 86 42.57 12.34 25.13
N ALA A 87 41.55 12.46 25.99
CA ALA A 87 40.20 12.76 25.59
C ALA A 87 40.08 14.14 24.94
N VAL A 88 40.70 15.18 25.48
CA VAL A 88 40.71 16.54 24.90
C VAL A 88 41.40 16.53 23.53
N GLY A 89 42.47 15.75 23.35
CA GLY A 89 43.15 15.60 22.07
C GLY A 89 42.27 14.99 20.97
N SER A 90 41.21 14.26 21.33
CA SER A 90 40.24 13.68 20.37
C SER A 90 39.04 14.59 20.06
N PHE A 91 38.93 15.77 20.68
CA PHE A 91 37.76 16.64 20.57
C PHE A 91 37.40 17.02 19.13
N ASP A 92 38.40 17.47 18.36
CA ASP A 92 38.18 17.92 16.97
C ASP A 92 37.73 16.77 16.07
N VAL A 93 38.24 15.54 16.30
CA VAL A 93 37.85 14.36 15.56
C VAL A 93 36.39 13.99 15.85
N VAL A 94 36.00 14.03 17.13
CA VAL A 94 34.61 13.76 17.53
C VAL A 94 33.67 14.84 17.00
N GLU A 95 34.09 16.12 17.02
CA GLU A 95 33.29 17.22 16.48
C GLU A 95 33.06 17.09 14.96
N GLN A 96 34.10 16.76 14.20
CA GLN A 96 33.98 16.49 12.76
C GLN A 96 33.08 15.30 12.47
N ALA A 97 33.20 14.22 13.25
CA ALA A 97 32.33 13.05 13.14
C ALA A 97 30.86 13.38 13.39
N ILE A 98 30.59 14.23 14.41
CA ILE A 98 29.22 14.69 14.70
C ILE A 98 28.66 15.48 13.51
N LYS A 99 29.44 16.41 12.95
CA LYS A 99 29.00 17.20 11.81
C LYS A 99 28.66 16.31 10.60
N GLY A 100 29.54 15.38 10.26
CA GLY A 100 29.27 14.44 9.16
C GLY A 100 28.02 13.55 9.40
N LEU A 101 27.76 13.16 10.66
CA LEU A 101 26.55 12.43 11.01
C LEU A 101 25.29 13.31 10.93
N GLU A 102 25.37 14.60 11.31
CA GLU A 102 24.27 15.56 11.18
C GLU A 102 23.92 15.79 9.71
N ASP A 103 24.92 15.96 8.84
CA ASP A 103 24.74 16.11 7.39
C ASP A 103 24.03 14.85 6.80
N ASN A 104 24.47 13.65 7.21
CA ASN A 104 23.85 12.41 6.77
C ASN A 104 22.40 12.25 7.27
N VAL A 105 22.09 12.65 8.50
CA VAL A 105 20.73 12.64 9.05
C VAL A 105 19.84 13.56 8.23
N GLU A 106 20.28 14.79 7.94
CA GLU A 106 19.53 15.77 7.13
C GLU A 106 19.27 15.23 5.71
N GLU A 107 20.26 14.58 5.10
CA GLU A 107 20.11 13.94 3.78
C GLU A 107 19.02 12.86 3.81
N ARG A 108 19.04 11.93 4.78
CA ARG A 108 18.03 10.88 4.92
C ARG A 108 16.63 11.43 5.22
N GLU A 109 16.52 12.46 6.06
CA GLU A 109 15.24 13.14 6.30
C GLU A 109 14.68 13.78 5.03
N SER A 110 15.54 14.38 4.20
CA SER A 110 15.15 14.94 2.91
C SER A 110 14.68 13.86 1.93
N GLU A 111 15.36 12.72 1.88
CA GLU A 111 14.96 11.59 1.05
C GLU A 111 13.59 11.03 1.47
N ILE A 112 13.36 10.85 2.76
CA ILE A 112 12.06 10.39 3.30
C ILE A 112 10.94 11.34 2.87
N LYS A 113 11.15 12.66 2.97
CA LYS A 113 10.15 13.66 2.55
C LYS A 113 9.86 13.57 1.05
N LYS A 114 10.87 13.34 0.21
CA LYS A 114 10.70 13.19 -1.25
C LYS A 114 9.92 11.94 -1.64
N LEU A 115 10.01 10.87 -0.86
CA LEU A 115 9.30 9.62 -1.13
C LEU A 115 7.79 9.74 -0.99
N ASN A 116 7.28 10.75 -0.25
CA ASN A 116 5.86 11.01 -0.08
C ASN A 116 5.04 9.75 0.19
N ILE A 117 5.30 9.11 1.31
CA ILE A 117 4.73 7.80 1.64
C ILE A 117 3.21 7.84 1.78
N ASP A 118 2.64 8.97 2.18
CA ASP A 118 1.20 9.14 2.34
C ASP A 118 0.49 9.01 0.98
N GLU A 119 1.03 9.64 -0.06
CA GLU A 119 0.54 9.48 -1.44
C GLU A 119 0.66 8.02 -1.91
N ALA A 120 1.76 7.34 -1.61
CA ALA A 120 1.93 5.93 -1.96
C ALA A 120 0.91 5.03 -1.26
N ASN A 121 0.60 5.29 0.01
CA ASN A 121 -0.44 4.57 0.75
C ASN A 121 -1.84 4.84 0.18
N ASP A 122 -2.15 6.09 -0.17
CA ASP A 122 -3.43 6.45 -0.79
C ASP A 122 -3.61 5.77 -2.15
N LEU A 123 -2.56 5.70 -2.96
CA LEU A 123 -2.57 4.99 -4.23
C LEU A 123 -2.80 3.49 -4.05
N LEU A 124 -2.17 2.85 -3.07
CA LEU A 124 -2.39 1.43 -2.76
C LEU A 124 -3.81 1.17 -2.26
N ASN A 125 -4.31 2.01 -1.35
CA ASN A 125 -5.69 1.90 -0.88
C ASN A 125 -6.69 2.01 -2.03
N LYS A 126 -6.44 2.92 -2.98
CA LYS A 126 -7.29 3.05 -4.16
C LYS A 126 -7.21 1.81 -5.05
N TYR A 127 -6.03 1.26 -5.26
CA TYR A 127 -5.84 0.02 -6.00
C TYR A 127 -6.60 -1.15 -5.37
N ASP A 128 -6.41 -1.37 -4.07
CA ASP A 128 -7.08 -2.44 -3.33
C ASP A 128 -8.61 -2.32 -3.36
N ASN A 129 -9.13 -1.10 -3.25
CA ASN A 129 -10.56 -0.83 -3.35
C ASN A 129 -11.12 -1.16 -4.75
N ILE A 130 -10.35 -0.89 -5.81
CA ILE A 130 -10.76 -1.20 -7.19
C ILE A 130 -10.70 -2.70 -7.44
N VAL A 131 -9.69 -3.40 -6.92
CA VAL A 131 -9.61 -4.87 -6.99
C VAL A 131 -10.81 -5.51 -6.30
N ALA A 132 -11.14 -5.07 -5.08
CA ALA A 132 -12.31 -5.55 -4.34
C ALA A 132 -13.64 -5.24 -5.04
N ALA A 133 -13.77 -4.04 -5.61
CA ALA A 133 -14.95 -3.64 -6.38
C ALA A 133 -15.11 -4.47 -7.66
N LYS A 134 -14.01 -4.84 -8.33
CA LYS A 134 -14.03 -5.75 -9.48
C LYS A 134 -14.59 -7.10 -9.08
N GLU A 135 -14.08 -7.71 -8.01
CA GLU A 135 -14.52 -9.02 -7.53
C GLU A 135 -16.03 -9.02 -7.17
N ASP A 136 -16.50 -7.99 -6.45
CA ASP A 136 -17.93 -7.85 -6.14
C ASP A 136 -18.77 -7.72 -7.43
N THR A 137 -18.30 -6.93 -8.38
CA THR A 137 -18.99 -6.70 -9.65
C THR A 137 -19.04 -7.97 -10.51
N GLU A 138 -17.97 -8.79 -10.53
CA GLU A 138 -17.95 -10.10 -11.20
C GLU A 138 -18.95 -11.08 -10.57
N ASN A 139 -19.05 -11.08 -9.25
CA ASN A 139 -20.04 -11.91 -8.55
C ASN A 139 -21.47 -11.47 -8.87
N ARG A 140 -21.73 -10.17 -8.99
CA ARG A 140 -23.03 -9.64 -9.43
C ARG A 140 -23.34 -10.02 -10.89
N LEU A 141 -22.33 -10.00 -11.76
CA LEU A 141 -22.49 -10.44 -13.14
C LEU A 141 -22.96 -11.89 -13.20
N LYS A 142 -22.26 -12.80 -12.53
CA LYS A 142 -22.61 -14.21 -12.46
C LYS A 142 -24.05 -14.44 -11.99
N ASN A 143 -24.48 -13.70 -10.98
CA ASN A 143 -25.84 -13.82 -10.46
C ASN A 143 -26.87 -13.35 -11.49
N LYS A 144 -26.61 -12.22 -12.20
CA LYS A 144 -27.52 -11.70 -13.24
C LYS A 144 -27.59 -12.62 -14.48
N GLU A 145 -26.48 -13.21 -14.88
CA GLU A 145 -26.45 -14.21 -15.95
C GLU A 145 -27.26 -15.46 -15.55
N MET A 146 -27.21 -15.89 -14.31
CA MET A 146 -28.00 -16.99 -13.81
C MET A 146 -29.50 -16.65 -13.80
N GLU A 147 -29.87 -15.45 -13.36
CA GLU A 147 -31.26 -14.95 -13.43
C GLU A 147 -31.78 -14.95 -14.87
N LEU A 148 -30.99 -14.44 -15.81
CA LEU A 148 -31.34 -14.43 -17.23
C LEU A 148 -31.56 -15.84 -17.77
N LYS A 149 -30.67 -16.77 -17.47
CA LYS A 149 -30.78 -18.16 -17.89
C LYS A 149 -32.04 -18.83 -17.34
N MET A 150 -32.38 -18.59 -16.08
CA MET A 150 -33.61 -19.12 -15.47
C MET A 150 -34.87 -18.53 -16.15
N ALA A 151 -34.87 -17.23 -16.45
CA ALA A 151 -35.97 -16.59 -17.14
C ALA A 151 -36.14 -17.14 -18.59
N GLN A 152 -35.05 -17.37 -19.30
CA GLN A 152 -35.07 -17.99 -20.64
C GLN A 152 -35.61 -19.43 -20.60
N MET A 153 -35.19 -20.24 -19.62
CA MET A 153 -35.71 -21.59 -19.44
C MET A 153 -37.22 -21.60 -19.14
N SER A 154 -37.68 -20.70 -18.27
CA SER A 154 -39.10 -20.56 -17.95
C SER A 154 -39.92 -20.11 -19.16
N LEU A 155 -39.41 -19.17 -19.97
CA LEU A 155 -40.05 -18.74 -21.19
C LEU A 155 -40.18 -19.91 -22.19
N THR A 156 -39.12 -20.67 -22.40
CA THR A 156 -39.13 -21.86 -23.28
C THR A 156 -40.17 -22.87 -22.83
N ALA A 157 -40.27 -23.13 -21.52
CA ALA A 157 -41.28 -24.06 -21.00
C ALA A 157 -42.71 -23.56 -21.19
N LEU A 158 -42.95 -22.22 -21.05
CA LEU A 158 -44.26 -21.60 -21.29
C LEU A 158 -44.64 -21.65 -22.76
N LEU A 159 -43.68 -21.40 -23.68
CA LEU A 159 -43.93 -21.51 -25.13
C LEU A 159 -44.30 -22.93 -25.54
N ALA A 160 -43.61 -23.94 -25.04
CA ALA A 160 -43.94 -25.34 -25.29
C ALA A 160 -45.36 -25.72 -24.79
N LYS A 161 -45.75 -25.23 -23.61
CA LYS A 161 -47.11 -25.39 -23.10
C LYS A 161 -48.16 -24.71 -24.01
N LYS A 162 -47.86 -23.45 -24.42
CA LYS A 162 -48.74 -22.72 -25.35
C LYS A 162 -48.98 -23.50 -26.63
N GLU A 163 -47.90 -23.99 -27.27
CA GLU A 163 -48.04 -24.79 -28.50
C GLU A 163 -48.89 -26.06 -28.28
N THR A 164 -48.76 -26.70 -27.12
CA THR A 164 -49.57 -27.89 -26.79
C THR A 164 -51.04 -27.51 -26.65
N TYR A 165 -51.37 -26.40 -25.98
CA TYR A 165 -52.75 -25.92 -25.87
C TYR A 165 -53.35 -25.54 -27.25
N GLU A 166 -52.58 -24.87 -28.10
CA GLU A 166 -53.04 -24.47 -29.44
C GLU A 166 -53.34 -25.73 -30.31
N LYS A 167 -52.51 -26.75 -30.24
CA LYS A 167 -52.75 -28.03 -30.90
C LYS A 167 -54.00 -28.71 -30.39
N ASN A 168 -54.20 -28.81 -29.09
CA ASN A 168 -55.37 -29.40 -28.46
C ASN A 168 -56.66 -28.62 -28.83
N GLU A 169 -56.63 -27.31 -28.83
CA GLU A 169 -57.74 -26.48 -29.25
C GLU A 169 -58.14 -26.71 -30.72
N ALA A 170 -57.13 -26.83 -31.59
CA ALA A 170 -57.36 -27.15 -32.99
C ALA A 170 -58.01 -28.54 -33.18
N GLU A 171 -57.57 -29.54 -32.43
CA GLU A 171 -58.18 -30.88 -32.44
C GLU A 171 -59.62 -30.89 -31.93
N ILE A 172 -59.90 -30.20 -30.84
CA ILE A 172 -61.25 -30.08 -30.26
C ILE A 172 -62.19 -29.40 -31.28
N LYS A 173 -61.73 -28.31 -31.94
CA LYS A 173 -62.50 -27.62 -32.99
C LYS A 173 -62.81 -28.58 -34.19
N LYS A 174 -61.87 -29.42 -34.57
CA LYS A 174 -62.11 -30.43 -35.60
C LYS A 174 -63.16 -31.44 -35.19
N ILE A 175 -63.10 -31.99 -33.97
CA ILE A 175 -64.06 -32.93 -33.45
C ILE A 175 -65.44 -32.31 -33.34
N LEU A 176 -65.57 -31.09 -32.89
CA LEU A 176 -66.88 -30.38 -32.80
C LEU A 176 -67.49 -30.20 -34.19
N LYS A 177 -66.73 -29.80 -35.20
CA LYS A 177 -67.22 -29.70 -36.60
C LYS A 177 -67.70 -31.04 -37.16
N LEU A 178 -66.98 -32.12 -36.88
CA LEU A 178 -67.42 -33.48 -37.27
C LEU A 178 -68.72 -33.91 -36.61
N LYS A 179 -68.93 -33.50 -35.36
CA LYS A 179 -70.14 -33.77 -34.59
C LYS A 179 -71.38 -33.00 -35.11
N GLU A 180 -71.19 -31.82 -35.65
CA GLU A 180 -72.23 -30.98 -36.27
C GLU A 180 -72.65 -31.50 -37.67
N GLN A 181 -71.84 -32.36 -38.27
CA GLN A 181 -72.11 -32.93 -39.59
C GLN A 181 -72.76 -34.32 -39.56
N LEU A 182 -72.96 -34.91 -38.37
CA LEU A 182 -73.68 -36.16 -38.12
C LEU A 182 -75.11 -35.91 -37.61
#